data_b68af871f3e674ee5e0807fc6b8a7f7b
#
_entry.id   b68af871f3e674ee5e0807fc6b8a7f7b
#
_cell.length_a   1.000
_cell.length_b   1.000
_cell.length_c   1.000
_cell.angle_alpha   90.00
_cell.angle_beta   90.00
_cell.angle_gamma   90.00
#
_symmetry.space_group_name_H-M   'P 1'
#
loop_
_entity.id
_entity.type
_entity.pdbx_description
1 polymer ?
#
loop_
_entity_poly.entity_id
_entity_poly.type
_entity_poly.pdbx_seq_one_letter_code
_entity_poly.pdbx_strand_id
1 'polypeptide(L)'
;MRVVLLSVVVWIAVTVSAQAGMPNVVIIFTDDQGYQDLGCFGSPHIKTPNIDGLAKQGIRFTDFYSGYCVCSASRAALLTGCYQVRNGMPGVLGPRSKVGLHPNEITIADVLKQKDYATCMIGKWHVGDKPQTLPTAQGFDTYFGLPYSNDMARQKGWGNDPDSLDKIWRLKKFDIYNNEIYRDEKIIEKPVNQVTLTDRYTDEAIKFMKANQAKPFYLHFCHAMPHVPLFVGDDRYDPDPKQAYRLTIEHIDHSVGRLLKTLEDLGVADNTLVIYTSDNGPWLSKKHHGGSALPLRAGKTTTYEGGMRVPCVMRWPERIVENQTCHAVAATIDILPTIAKIAGADLPSDRPIDGCEITGLFQNVNAKSPHAIEGYYYYRNMKVAAVRIGHYKLHFKKPVQLYDLSKDVSEEHNVAETLPQLVTSMTRQADNYHQKLVSQKRPIWRESVK
;
A
#
# COMPACT_ATOMS: atom_id res chain seq x y z
N MET A 1 7.68 -70.28 42.31
CA MET A 1 8.18 -69.45 41.21
C MET A 1 7.04 -68.48 40.77
N ARG A 2 7.13 -67.24 41.12
CA ARG A 2 6.16 -66.19 40.63
C ARG A 2 6.82 -65.51 39.45
N VAL A 3 6.18 -65.54 38.25
CA VAL A 3 6.59 -64.84 37.04
C VAL A 3 5.97 -63.46 37.11
N VAL A 4 6.81 -62.39 37.15
CA VAL A 4 6.40 -61.04 37.06
C VAL A 4 6.49 -60.61 35.59
N LEU A 5 5.34 -60.41 34.95
CA LEU A 5 5.28 -59.82 33.61
C LEU A 5 5.45 -58.31 33.75
N LEU A 6 6.55 -57.71 33.22
CA LEU A 6 6.73 -56.32 33.01
C LEU A 6 6.05 -55.90 31.68
N SER A 7 4.99 -55.14 31.77
CA SER A 7 4.37 -54.51 30.61
C SER A 7 5.14 -53.23 30.26
N VAL A 8 5.85 -53.23 29.14
CA VAL A 8 6.48 -52.02 28.58
C VAL A 8 5.44 -51.26 27.77
N VAL A 9 4.98 -50.12 28.27
CA VAL A 9 4.14 -49.18 27.52
C VAL A 9 5.05 -48.29 26.67
N VAL A 10 5.08 -48.53 25.35
CA VAL A 10 5.78 -47.69 24.40
C VAL A 10 4.86 -46.51 24.03
N TRP A 11 5.19 -45.33 24.51
CA TRP A 11 4.58 -44.09 24.04
C TRP A 11 5.14 -43.72 22.65
N ILE A 12 4.36 -43.92 21.59
CA ILE A 12 4.67 -43.40 20.27
C ILE A 12 4.27 -41.92 20.29
N ALA A 13 5.24 -41.02 20.43
CA ALA A 13 5.05 -39.61 20.18
C ALA A 13 4.84 -39.42 18.66
N VAL A 14 3.59 -39.30 18.24
CA VAL A 14 3.26 -38.86 16.89
C VAL A 14 3.60 -37.37 16.83
N THR A 15 4.79 -37.05 16.35
CA THR A 15 5.11 -35.69 15.91
C THR A 15 4.27 -35.43 14.67
N VAL A 16 3.10 -34.82 14.86
CA VAL A 16 2.36 -34.16 13.77
C VAL A 16 3.25 -33.01 13.34
N SER A 17 4.05 -33.23 12.30
CA SER A 17 4.64 -32.15 11.54
C SER A 17 3.44 -31.37 10.99
N ALA A 18 3.08 -30.27 11.63
CA ALA A 18 2.14 -29.34 11.08
C ALA A 18 2.76 -28.85 9.77
N GLN A 19 2.28 -29.39 8.66
CA GLN A 19 2.56 -28.82 7.35
C GLN A 19 2.01 -27.41 7.44
N ALA A 20 2.90 -26.40 7.51
CA ALA A 20 2.50 -25.00 7.63
C ALA A 20 1.48 -24.72 6.52
N GLY A 21 0.24 -24.46 6.90
CA GLY A 21 -0.82 -24.15 5.95
C GLY A 21 -0.44 -22.91 5.14
N MET A 22 -1.08 -22.69 4.02
CA MET A 22 -0.88 -21.46 3.25
C MET A 22 -1.14 -20.24 4.15
N PRO A 23 -0.25 -19.23 4.19
CA PRO A 23 -0.38 -18.10 5.10
C PRO A 23 -1.55 -17.19 4.73
N ASN A 24 -2.13 -16.53 5.72
CA ASN A 24 -3.01 -15.41 5.47
C ASN A 24 -2.20 -14.20 5.03
N VAL A 25 -2.84 -13.29 4.27
CA VAL A 25 -2.24 -12.04 3.83
C VAL A 25 -3.16 -10.88 4.19
N VAL A 26 -2.62 -9.89 4.88
CA VAL A 26 -3.31 -8.64 5.23
C VAL A 26 -2.45 -7.47 4.74
N ILE A 27 -2.95 -6.71 3.77
CA ILE A 27 -2.34 -5.46 3.33
C ILE A 27 -3.14 -4.31 3.92
N ILE A 28 -2.51 -3.50 4.77
CA ILE A 28 -3.06 -2.26 5.31
C ILE A 28 -2.45 -1.10 4.53
N PHE A 29 -3.27 -0.42 3.73
CA PHE A 29 -2.85 0.56 2.75
C PHE A 29 -3.48 1.91 3.04
N THR A 30 -2.68 2.88 3.45
CA THR A 30 -3.14 4.24 3.77
C THR A 30 -3.09 5.15 2.53
N ASP A 31 -3.66 6.33 2.64
CA ASP A 31 -3.80 7.30 1.56
C ASP A 31 -3.13 8.63 1.92
N ASP A 32 -2.13 9.06 1.17
CA ASP A 32 -1.37 10.30 1.39
C ASP A 32 -0.57 10.34 2.72
N GLN A 33 -0.20 9.21 3.28
CA GLN A 33 0.57 9.20 4.52
C GLN A 33 2.05 9.48 4.27
N GLY A 34 2.62 10.39 5.05
CA GLY A 34 4.01 10.78 4.94
C GLY A 34 4.99 9.80 5.58
N TYR A 35 6.23 9.85 5.12
CA TYR A 35 7.31 8.98 5.60
C TYR A 35 7.55 9.10 7.10
N GLN A 36 7.49 10.33 7.66
CA GLN A 36 7.74 10.60 9.08
C GLN A 36 6.50 10.46 9.97
N ASP A 37 5.35 10.07 9.46
CA ASP A 37 4.08 10.16 10.20
C ASP A 37 3.83 9.00 11.19
N LEU A 38 4.81 8.14 11.41
CA LEU A 38 4.78 7.03 12.37
C LEU A 38 5.89 7.14 13.42
N GLY A 39 5.65 6.68 14.65
CA GLY A 39 6.65 6.68 15.72
C GLY A 39 7.93 5.94 15.31
N CYS A 40 7.80 4.73 14.70
CA CYS A 40 8.93 3.95 14.21
C CYS A 40 9.66 4.59 12.99
N PHE A 41 9.10 5.62 12.37
CA PHE A 41 9.72 6.45 11.34
C PHE A 41 10.13 7.85 11.84
N GLY A 42 10.11 8.08 13.15
CA GLY A 42 10.63 9.29 13.79
C GLY A 42 9.63 10.44 13.89
N SER A 43 8.33 10.17 13.92
CA SER A 43 7.34 11.21 14.21
C SER A 43 7.55 11.80 15.61
N PRO A 44 7.69 13.13 15.73
CA PRO A 44 7.88 13.76 17.04
C PRO A 44 6.57 13.92 17.82
N HIS A 45 5.41 13.89 17.18
CA HIS A 45 4.14 14.28 17.77
C HIS A 45 3.02 13.25 17.64
N ILE A 46 3.11 12.34 16.68
CA ILE A 46 2.09 11.32 16.39
C ILE A 46 2.48 10.02 17.10
N LYS A 47 1.55 9.44 17.85
CA LYS A 47 1.77 8.20 18.61
C LYS A 47 1.12 7.04 17.89
N THR A 48 1.93 6.06 17.48
CA THR A 48 1.48 4.88 16.74
C THR A 48 1.92 3.57 17.39
N PRO A 49 1.54 3.32 18.68
CA PRO A 49 2.07 2.19 19.43
C PRO A 49 1.79 0.83 18.81
N ASN A 50 0.68 0.66 18.08
CA ASN A 50 0.33 -0.60 17.44
C ASN A 50 1.17 -0.85 16.17
N ILE A 51 1.36 0.17 15.34
CA ILE A 51 2.21 0.09 14.14
C ILE A 51 3.69 0.01 14.55
N ASP A 52 4.10 0.73 15.59
CA ASP A 52 5.44 0.62 16.15
C ASP A 52 5.71 -0.78 16.72
N GLY A 53 4.67 -1.39 17.33
CA GLY A 53 4.69 -2.78 17.77
C GLY A 53 4.82 -3.75 16.60
N LEU A 54 4.09 -3.52 15.51
CA LEU A 54 4.20 -4.29 14.27
C LEU A 54 5.64 -4.23 13.71
N ALA A 55 6.27 -3.04 13.72
CA ALA A 55 7.67 -2.85 13.31
C ALA A 55 8.67 -3.61 14.18
N LYS A 56 8.45 -3.62 15.52
CA LYS A 56 9.28 -4.37 16.46
C LYS A 56 9.15 -5.88 16.28
N GLN A 57 7.98 -6.36 15.89
CA GLN A 57 7.70 -7.78 15.66
C GLN A 57 8.02 -8.23 14.22
N GLY A 58 8.67 -7.39 13.41
CA GLY A 58 8.95 -7.68 12.02
C GLY A 58 10.08 -6.85 11.43
N ILE A 59 9.90 -6.40 10.19
CA ILE A 59 10.86 -5.61 9.42
C ILE A 59 10.28 -4.23 9.14
N ARG A 60 11.07 -3.20 9.40
CA ARG A 60 10.86 -1.83 8.92
C ARG A 60 11.73 -1.60 7.67
N PHE A 61 11.10 -1.31 6.54
CA PHE A 61 11.80 -0.95 5.31
C PHE A 61 11.99 0.57 5.23
N THR A 62 13.23 1.03 5.16
CA THR A 62 13.54 2.46 5.05
C THR A 62 13.53 2.96 3.61
N ASP A 63 13.72 2.08 2.64
CA ASP A 63 13.81 2.38 1.21
C ASP A 63 12.69 1.67 0.42
N PHE A 64 11.43 1.89 0.87
CA PHE A 64 10.25 1.31 0.23
C PHE A 64 9.51 2.36 -0.60
N TYR A 65 9.16 2.00 -1.83
CA TYR A 65 8.61 2.94 -2.81
C TYR A 65 7.21 2.57 -3.25
N SER A 66 6.35 3.58 -3.35
CA SER A 66 5.05 3.43 -4.02
C SER A 66 5.22 3.36 -5.54
N GLY A 67 4.37 2.60 -6.23
CA GLY A 67 4.46 2.43 -7.68
C GLY A 67 4.22 3.71 -8.50
N TYR A 68 3.68 4.76 -7.88
CA TYR A 68 3.46 6.08 -8.48
C TYR A 68 3.23 7.16 -7.42
N CYS A 69 3.35 8.43 -7.81
CA CYS A 69 3.25 9.57 -6.89
C CYS A 69 1.82 10.10 -6.65
N VAL A 70 0.78 9.38 -7.07
CA VAL A 70 -0.64 9.66 -6.80
C VAL A 70 -1.50 8.40 -6.80
N CYS A 71 -2.63 8.46 -6.11
CA CYS A 71 -3.46 7.35 -5.65
C CYS A 71 -3.81 6.28 -6.70
N SER A 72 -4.63 6.59 -7.75
CA SER A 72 -5.16 5.55 -8.66
C SER A 72 -4.07 4.77 -9.36
N ALA A 73 -3.05 5.46 -9.87
CA ALA A 73 -1.95 4.82 -10.58
C ALA A 73 -1.06 3.98 -9.63
N SER A 74 -0.84 4.44 -8.39
CA SER A 74 -0.12 3.67 -7.37
C SER A 74 -0.90 2.43 -6.93
N ARG A 75 -2.22 2.55 -6.75
CA ARG A 75 -3.11 1.43 -6.38
C ARG A 75 -3.14 0.37 -7.49
N ALA A 76 -3.28 0.80 -8.76
CA ALA A 76 -3.18 -0.12 -9.91
C ALA A 76 -1.81 -0.81 -9.96
N ALA A 77 -0.72 -0.09 -9.65
CA ALA A 77 0.63 -0.66 -9.66
C ALA A 77 0.80 -1.74 -8.58
N LEU A 78 0.33 -1.50 -7.35
CA LEU A 78 0.35 -2.49 -6.27
C LEU A 78 -0.48 -3.73 -6.64
N LEU A 79 -1.71 -3.54 -7.12
CA LEU A 79 -2.62 -4.63 -7.44
C LEU A 79 -2.07 -5.56 -8.53
N THR A 80 -1.38 -5.00 -9.54
CA THR A 80 -0.94 -5.73 -10.75
C THR A 80 0.55 -6.09 -10.76
N GLY A 81 1.33 -5.64 -9.77
CA GLY A 81 2.78 -5.79 -9.74
C GLY A 81 3.51 -5.08 -10.89
N CYS A 82 2.90 -4.04 -11.48
CA CYS A 82 3.40 -3.38 -12.69
C CYS A 82 3.37 -1.86 -12.55
N TYR A 83 4.36 -1.18 -13.14
CA TYR A 83 4.27 0.26 -13.31
C TYR A 83 2.99 0.64 -14.06
N GLN A 84 2.34 1.75 -13.69
CA GLN A 84 1.07 2.20 -14.26
C GLN A 84 1.10 2.40 -15.79
N VAL A 85 2.27 2.63 -16.38
CA VAL A 85 2.43 2.74 -17.84
C VAL A 85 2.06 1.43 -18.52
N ARG A 86 2.35 0.28 -17.90
CA ARG A 86 2.09 -1.04 -18.46
C ARG A 86 0.59 -1.35 -18.52
N ASN A 87 -0.17 -1.00 -17.47
CA ASN A 87 -1.63 -1.22 -17.41
C ASN A 87 -2.45 -0.01 -17.92
N GLY A 88 -1.75 1.05 -18.40
CA GLY A 88 -2.39 2.22 -19.02
C GLY A 88 -3.06 3.19 -18.05
N MET A 89 -2.91 3.04 -16.73
CA MET A 89 -3.53 3.93 -15.74
C MET A 89 -2.95 5.35 -15.83
N PRO A 90 -3.77 6.39 -16.12
CA PRO A 90 -3.22 7.71 -16.47
C PRO A 90 -2.76 8.56 -15.27
N GLY A 91 -3.25 8.27 -14.07
CA GLY A 91 -3.00 9.08 -12.87
C GLY A 91 -4.14 8.95 -11.88
N VAL A 92 -4.83 10.04 -11.55
CA VAL A 92 -6.00 10.05 -10.65
C VAL A 92 -7.28 9.90 -11.46
N LEU A 93 -8.13 8.96 -11.07
CA LEU A 93 -9.49 8.80 -11.59
C LEU A 93 -10.50 9.54 -10.68
N GLY A 94 -11.69 9.79 -11.18
CA GLY A 94 -12.79 10.38 -10.41
C GLY A 94 -14.15 9.86 -10.88
N PRO A 95 -15.25 10.25 -10.20
CA PRO A 95 -16.59 9.71 -10.47
C PRO A 95 -17.13 9.92 -11.90
N ARG A 96 -16.49 10.76 -12.69
CA ARG A 96 -16.83 10.99 -14.12
C ARG A 96 -15.83 10.36 -15.08
N SER A 97 -14.88 9.60 -14.56
CA SER A 97 -13.90 8.89 -15.40
C SER A 97 -14.59 7.80 -16.22
N LYS A 98 -14.34 7.82 -17.53
CA LYS A 98 -14.79 6.78 -18.46
C LYS A 98 -13.74 5.68 -18.67
N VAL A 99 -12.81 5.57 -17.72
CA VAL A 99 -11.71 4.59 -17.74
C VAL A 99 -11.53 3.98 -16.36
N GLY A 100 -10.97 2.78 -16.32
CA GLY A 100 -10.65 2.05 -15.10
C GLY A 100 -9.65 0.94 -15.35
N LEU A 101 -9.23 0.23 -14.30
CA LEU A 101 -8.37 -0.95 -14.44
C LEU A 101 -9.07 -1.96 -15.34
N HIS A 102 -8.36 -2.47 -16.36
CA HIS A 102 -8.96 -3.39 -17.31
C HIS A 102 -9.28 -4.72 -16.62
N PRO A 103 -10.48 -5.32 -16.82
CA PRO A 103 -10.86 -6.58 -16.15
C PRO A 103 -9.98 -7.78 -16.53
N ASN A 104 -9.20 -7.69 -17.62
CA ASN A 104 -8.21 -8.71 -17.97
C ASN A 104 -6.85 -8.48 -17.28
N GLU A 105 -6.69 -7.44 -16.45
CA GLU A 105 -5.49 -7.36 -15.59
C GLU A 105 -5.57 -8.47 -14.54
N ILE A 106 -4.41 -9.00 -14.19
CA ILE A 106 -4.29 -10.01 -13.14
C ILE A 106 -3.84 -9.30 -11.88
N THR A 107 -4.67 -9.35 -10.86
CA THR A 107 -4.41 -8.73 -9.55
C THR A 107 -3.86 -9.75 -8.54
N ILE A 108 -3.42 -9.25 -7.38
CA ILE A 108 -3.07 -10.12 -6.24
C ILE A 108 -4.23 -11.07 -5.88
N ALA A 109 -5.47 -10.57 -5.93
CA ALA A 109 -6.65 -11.40 -5.62
C ALA A 109 -6.83 -12.53 -6.64
N ASP A 110 -6.68 -12.25 -7.95
CA ASP A 110 -6.76 -13.29 -9.00
C ASP A 110 -5.68 -14.37 -8.83
N VAL A 111 -4.46 -13.96 -8.49
CA VAL A 111 -3.34 -14.89 -8.24
C VAL A 111 -3.65 -15.78 -7.03
N LEU A 112 -4.16 -15.22 -5.95
CA LEU A 112 -4.45 -15.97 -4.73
C LEU A 112 -5.67 -16.89 -4.86
N LYS A 113 -6.63 -16.56 -5.72
CA LYS A 113 -7.75 -17.46 -6.05
C LYS A 113 -7.31 -18.79 -6.66
N GLN A 114 -6.15 -18.87 -7.31
CA GLN A 114 -5.59 -20.16 -7.78
C GLN A 114 -5.31 -21.14 -6.63
N LYS A 115 -5.28 -20.64 -5.39
CA LYS A 115 -4.98 -21.39 -4.16
C LYS A 115 -6.12 -21.32 -3.14
N ASP A 116 -7.35 -21.15 -3.61
CA ASP A 116 -8.59 -21.14 -2.81
C ASP A 116 -8.64 -20.11 -1.66
N TYR A 117 -7.88 -19.01 -1.78
CA TYR A 117 -7.99 -17.92 -0.82
C TYR A 117 -9.38 -17.27 -0.84
N ALA A 118 -9.94 -17.00 0.34
CA ALA A 118 -11.01 -16.02 0.46
C ALA A 118 -10.43 -14.62 0.27
N THR A 119 -11.02 -13.80 -0.59
CA THR A 119 -10.48 -12.49 -0.94
C THR A 119 -11.47 -11.37 -0.63
N CYS A 120 -11.01 -10.32 0.07
CA CYS A 120 -11.85 -9.18 0.45
C CYS A 120 -11.12 -7.86 0.20
N MET A 121 -11.80 -6.93 -0.45
CA MET A 121 -11.40 -5.54 -0.55
C MET A 121 -12.24 -4.69 0.41
N ILE A 122 -11.60 -3.92 1.29
CA ILE A 122 -12.27 -2.99 2.19
C ILE A 122 -11.67 -1.60 2.08
N GLY A 123 -12.51 -0.59 1.93
CA GLY A 123 -12.13 0.82 1.93
C GLY A 123 -12.01 1.45 0.54
N LYS A 124 -11.02 2.33 0.35
CA LYS A 124 -10.82 3.09 -0.88
C LYS A 124 -10.25 2.23 -2.01
N TRP A 125 -11.03 2.04 -3.09
CA TRP A 125 -10.61 1.30 -4.29
C TRP A 125 -9.80 2.15 -5.27
N HIS A 126 -10.39 3.14 -5.85
CA HIS A 126 -9.82 4.21 -6.67
C HIS A 126 -9.22 3.80 -8.03
N VAL A 127 -9.60 2.66 -8.59
CA VAL A 127 -9.15 2.25 -9.94
C VAL A 127 -10.31 2.01 -10.91
N GLY A 128 -11.50 2.51 -10.58
CA GLY A 128 -12.70 2.49 -11.41
C GLY A 128 -13.98 2.25 -10.60
N ASP A 129 -15.14 2.73 -11.10
CA ASP A 129 -16.45 2.65 -10.44
C ASP A 129 -17.52 1.95 -11.28
N LYS A 130 -17.15 1.46 -12.47
CA LYS A 130 -18.08 0.74 -13.32
C LYS A 130 -18.11 -0.75 -12.95
N PRO A 131 -19.21 -1.48 -13.19
CA PRO A 131 -19.30 -2.90 -12.84
C PRO A 131 -18.07 -3.71 -13.28
N GLN A 132 -17.52 -3.42 -14.47
CA GLN A 132 -16.35 -4.12 -15.01
C GLN A 132 -15.03 -3.74 -14.32
N THR A 133 -15.03 -2.72 -13.47
CA THR A 133 -13.82 -2.17 -12.85
C THR A 133 -13.90 -2.12 -11.31
N LEU A 134 -15.03 -2.57 -10.73
CA LEU A 134 -15.17 -2.75 -9.29
C LEU A 134 -14.31 -3.92 -8.78
N PRO A 135 -14.01 -3.99 -7.48
CA PRO A 135 -13.20 -5.07 -6.91
C PRO A 135 -13.69 -6.48 -7.24
N THR A 136 -15.00 -6.70 -7.27
CA THR A 136 -15.61 -7.99 -7.60
C THR A 136 -15.33 -8.45 -9.03
N ALA A 137 -15.04 -7.52 -9.95
CA ALA A 137 -14.57 -7.82 -11.30
C ALA A 137 -13.03 -7.90 -11.42
N GLN A 138 -12.30 -7.79 -10.31
CA GLN A 138 -10.85 -7.75 -10.22
C GLN A 138 -10.32 -8.79 -9.21
N GLY A 139 -10.98 -9.94 -9.13
CA GLY A 139 -10.55 -11.09 -8.33
C GLY A 139 -11.03 -11.12 -6.88
N PHE A 140 -11.64 -10.08 -6.33
CA PHE A 140 -12.15 -10.10 -4.97
C PHE A 140 -13.53 -10.76 -4.86
N ASP A 141 -13.72 -11.59 -3.82
CA ASP A 141 -15.02 -12.22 -3.54
C ASP A 141 -16.02 -11.23 -2.97
N THR A 142 -15.54 -10.27 -2.16
CA THR A 142 -16.38 -9.27 -1.51
C THR A 142 -15.72 -7.89 -1.50
N TYR A 143 -16.56 -6.87 -1.50
CA TYR A 143 -16.14 -5.47 -1.43
C TYR A 143 -17.02 -4.68 -0.45
N PHE A 144 -16.37 -3.84 0.37
CA PHE A 144 -17.06 -2.82 1.18
C PHE A 144 -16.23 -1.53 1.19
N GLY A 145 -16.72 -0.43 0.57
CA GLY A 145 -15.92 0.79 0.58
C GLY A 145 -16.33 1.87 -0.41
N LEU A 146 -15.45 2.85 -0.56
CA LEU A 146 -15.56 3.96 -1.49
C LEU A 146 -14.90 3.60 -2.84
N PRO A 147 -15.60 3.76 -3.98
CA PRO A 147 -15.00 3.49 -5.29
C PRO A 147 -13.96 4.52 -5.69
N TYR A 148 -13.97 5.71 -5.05
CA TYR A 148 -13.04 6.82 -5.28
C TYR A 148 -12.53 7.43 -3.97
N SER A 149 -11.83 8.58 -4.08
CA SER A 149 -11.34 9.34 -2.92
C SER A 149 -12.48 10.05 -2.18
N ASN A 150 -12.32 10.16 -0.88
CA ASN A 150 -13.32 10.73 0.03
C ASN A 150 -13.59 12.23 -0.17
N ASP A 151 -12.71 12.98 -0.87
CA ASP A 151 -12.87 14.38 -1.22
C ASP A 151 -13.64 14.62 -2.53
N MET A 152 -14.01 13.57 -3.23
CA MET A 152 -14.67 13.65 -4.53
C MET A 152 -16.20 13.83 -4.38
N ALA A 153 -16.88 14.17 -5.48
CA ALA A 153 -18.32 14.50 -5.49
C ALA A 153 -18.72 15.64 -4.52
N ARG A 154 -17.81 16.57 -4.27
CA ARG A 154 -17.99 17.72 -3.38
C ARG A 154 -19.00 18.72 -3.96
N GLN A 155 -19.86 19.27 -3.10
CA GLN A 155 -20.82 20.32 -3.44
C GLN A 155 -20.11 21.63 -3.83
N LYS A 156 -20.71 22.36 -4.74
CA LYS A 156 -20.23 23.68 -5.17
C LYS A 156 -20.18 24.67 -3.99
N GLY A 157 -19.15 25.49 -3.93
CA GLY A 157 -18.95 26.50 -2.88
C GLY A 157 -18.05 26.04 -1.71
N TRP A 158 -17.68 24.77 -1.65
CA TRP A 158 -16.70 24.27 -0.69
C TRP A 158 -15.33 24.02 -1.34
N GLY A 159 -14.26 24.47 -0.67
CA GLY A 159 -12.87 24.33 -1.14
C GLY A 159 -12.21 23.05 -0.65
N ASN A 160 -10.97 22.87 -1.09
CA ASN A 160 -10.03 21.85 -0.57
C ASN A 160 -8.70 22.53 -0.20
N ASP A 161 -8.74 23.85 0.01
CA ASP A 161 -7.68 24.66 0.60
C ASP A 161 -7.67 24.50 2.13
N PRO A 162 -6.57 24.87 2.82
CA PRO A 162 -6.47 24.68 4.27
C PRO A 162 -7.60 25.34 5.07
N ASP A 163 -8.04 26.55 4.70
CA ASP A 163 -9.09 27.27 5.45
C ASP A 163 -10.46 26.59 5.30
N SER A 164 -10.75 26.08 4.10
CA SER A 164 -11.94 25.26 3.86
C SER A 164 -11.90 23.94 4.65
N LEU A 165 -10.74 23.29 4.72
CA LEU A 165 -10.54 22.06 5.48
C LEU A 165 -10.69 22.30 7.00
N ASP A 166 -10.20 23.41 7.53
CA ASP A 166 -10.41 23.84 8.92
C ASP A 166 -11.89 23.95 9.25
N LYS A 167 -12.67 24.59 8.36
CA LYS A 167 -14.11 24.74 8.52
C LYS A 167 -14.83 23.40 8.45
N ILE A 168 -14.43 22.52 7.52
CA ILE A 168 -14.99 21.17 7.38
C ILE A 168 -14.73 20.35 8.65
N TRP A 169 -13.52 20.41 9.19
CA TRP A 169 -13.15 19.72 10.42
C TRP A 169 -13.98 20.19 11.60
N ARG A 170 -14.01 21.51 11.88
CA ARG A 170 -14.75 22.10 13.01
C ARG A 170 -16.25 21.80 12.98
N LEU A 171 -16.84 21.76 11.79
CA LEU A 171 -18.27 21.50 11.60
C LEU A 171 -18.58 20.02 11.37
N LYS A 172 -17.58 19.14 11.32
CA LYS A 172 -17.73 17.72 10.91
C LYS A 172 -18.55 17.58 9.63
N LYS A 173 -18.28 18.45 8.64
CA LYS A 173 -19.14 18.67 7.48
C LYS A 173 -18.89 17.62 6.39
N PHE A 174 -19.24 16.37 6.65
CA PHE A 174 -19.10 15.26 5.69
C PHE A 174 -20.21 15.27 4.61
N ASP A 175 -21.38 15.79 4.92
CA ASP A 175 -22.58 15.82 4.06
C ASP A 175 -22.46 16.72 2.81
N ILE A 176 -21.40 17.52 2.72
CA ILE A 176 -21.03 18.25 1.50
C ILE A 176 -20.39 17.37 0.41
N TYR A 177 -20.05 16.12 0.76
CA TYR A 177 -19.51 15.14 -0.18
C TYR A 177 -20.57 14.11 -0.50
N ASN A 178 -21.00 14.09 -1.75
CA ASN A 178 -22.02 13.14 -2.21
C ASN A 178 -21.38 11.80 -2.60
N ASN A 179 -20.51 11.29 -1.70
CA ASN A 179 -19.82 10.02 -1.87
C ASN A 179 -20.79 8.85 -1.64
N GLU A 180 -20.42 7.70 -2.18
CA GLU A 180 -21.19 6.46 -2.14
C GLU A 180 -20.37 5.36 -1.48
N ILE A 181 -20.94 4.64 -0.52
CA ILE A 181 -20.41 3.35 -0.06
C ILE A 181 -21.07 2.23 -0.83
N TYR A 182 -20.23 1.33 -1.30
CA TYR A 182 -20.62 0.10 -1.95
C TYR A 182 -20.50 -1.09 -0.99
N ARG A 183 -21.42 -2.03 -1.11
CA ARG A 183 -21.24 -3.42 -0.71
C ARG A 183 -21.34 -4.25 -1.98
N ASP A 184 -20.21 -4.85 -2.35
CA ASP A 184 -20.02 -5.51 -3.63
C ASP A 184 -20.33 -4.55 -4.79
N GLU A 185 -21.42 -4.73 -5.53
CA GLU A 185 -21.82 -3.89 -6.65
C GLU A 185 -22.95 -2.91 -6.31
N LYS A 186 -23.44 -2.92 -5.04
CA LYS A 186 -24.60 -2.14 -4.64
C LYS A 186 -24.21 -0.94 -3.79
N ILE A 187 -24.71 0.23 -4.15
CA ILE A 187 -24.66 1.42 -3.30
C ILE A 187 -25.60 1.20 -2.11
N ILE A 188 -25.06 1.30 -0.90
CA ILE A 188 -25.82 1.09 0.34
C ILE A 188 -25.98 2.36 1.18
N GLU A 189 -25.21 3.41 0.87
CA GLU A 189 -25.26 4.69 1.57
C GLU A 189 -24.79 5.85 0.66
N LYS A 190 -25.52 6.97 0.70
CA LYS A 190 -25.21 8.21 -0.02
C LYS A 190 -26.03 9.37 0.59
N PRO A 191 -25.44 10.48 1.05
CA PRO A 191 -24.00 10.69 1.25
C PRO A 191 -23.44 9.83 2.39
N VAL A 192 -22.15 9.57 2.37
CA VAL A 192 -21.47 8.74 3.36
C VAL A 192 -21.15 9.54 4.61
N ASN A 193 -21.47 9.00 5.78
CA ASN A 193 -20.94 9.53 7.03
C ASN A 193 -19.46 9.18 7.20
N GLN A 194 -18.59 10.11 6.81
CA GLN A 194 -17.14 9.91 6.81
C GLN A 194 -16.52 9.85 8.22
N VAL A 195 -17.20 10.38 9.24
CA VAL A 195 -16.76 10.31 10.65
C VAL A 195 -16.62 8.85 11.11
N THR A 196 -17.43 7.97 10.58
CA THR A 196 -17.49 6.55 10.97
C THR A 196 -16.66 5.62 10.09
N LEU A 197 -16.03 6.11 9.01
CA LEU A 197 -15.42 5.25 7.99
C LEU A 197 -14.31 4.35 8.53
N THR A 198 -13.39 4.88 9.32
CA THR A 198 -12.26 4.10 9.84
C THR A 198 -12.74 2.94 10.71
N ASP A 199 -13.71 3.18 11.60
CA ASP A 199 -14.27 2.13 12.46
C ASP A 199 -15.09 1.12 11.66
N ARG A 200 -15.95 1.57 10.75
CA ARG A 200 -16.77 0.68 9.89
C ARG A 200 -15.89 -0.22 9.02
N TYR A 201 -14.81 0.30 8.45
CA TYR A 201 -13.86 -0.51 7.69
C TYR A 201 -13.19 -1.56 8.59
N THR A 202 -12.81 -1.17 9.79
CA THR A 202 -12.21 -2.08 10.78
C THR A 202 -13.19 -3.18 11.19
N ASP A 203 -14.45 -2.83 11.46
CA ASP A 203 -15.50 -3.80 11.83
C ASP A 203 -15.78 -4.82 10.70
N GLU A 204 -15.87 -4.36 9.45
CA GLU A 204 -16.05 -5.26 8.29
C GLU A 204 -14.82 -6.15 8.08
N ALA A 205 -13.61 -5.64 8.30
CA ALA A 205 -12.39 -6.43 8.23
C ALA A 205 -12.35 -7.54 9.31
N ILE A 206 -12.68 -7.20 10.55
CA ILE A 206 -12.79 -8.16 11.65
C ILE A 206 -13.85 -9.23 11.35
N LYS A 207 -15.00 -8.82 10.84
CA LYS A 207 -16.06 -9.75 10.44
C LYS A 207 -15.59 -10.71 9.34
N PHE A 208 -14.88 -10.21 8.33
CA PHE A 208 -14.33 -11.03 7.26
C PHE A 208 -13.30 -12.04 7.78
N MET A 209 -12.34 -11.60 8.62
CA MET A 209 -11.34 -12.50 9.21
C MET A 209 -11.97 -13.62 10.04
N LYS A 210 -12.95 -13.30 10.90
CA LYS A 210 -13.69 -14.27 11.70
C LYS A 210 -14.44 -15.29 10.85
N ALA A 211 -15.06 -14.85 9.75
CA ALA A 211 -15.81 -15.72 8.85
C ALA A 211 -14.92 -16.69 8.04
N ASN A 212 -13.63 -16.35 7.87
CA ASN A 212 -12.71 -17.11 7.01
C ASN A 212 -11.52 -17.72 7.77
N GLN A 213 -11.57 -17.80 9.12
CA GLN A 213 -10.46 -18.30 9.94
C GLN A 213 -10.03 -19.76 9.64
N ALA A 214 -10.91 -20.55 9.02
CA ALA A 214 -10.65 -21.95 8.71
C ALA A 214 -9.95 -22.21 7.36
N LYS A 215 -9.72 -21.17 6.57
CA LYS A 215 -9.04 -21.25 5.27
C LYS A 215 -8.14 -20.04 5.05
N PRO A 216 -7.18 -20.10 4.12
CA PRO A 216 -6.32 -18.95 3.85
C PRO A 216 -7.17 -17.79 3.31
N PHE A 217 -6.85 -16.57 3.76
CA PHE A 217 -7.55 -15.37 3.32
C PHE A 217 -6.58 -14.24 2.91
N TYR A 218 -7.06 -13.40 2.02
CA TYR A 218 -6.44 -12.15 1.61
C TYR A 218 -7.38 -10.98 1.93
N LEU A 219 -6.94 -10.12 2.82
CA LEU A 219 -7.59 -8.87 3.15
C LEU A 219 -6.80 -7.69 2.56
N HIS A 220 -7.37 -7.01 1.57
CA HIS A 220 -6.86 -5.74 1.04
C HIS A 220 -7.58 -4.58 1.73
N PHE A 221 -6.98 -4.07 2.80
CA PHE A 221 -7.58 -3.11 3.71
C PHE A 221 -7.03 -1.70 3.43
N CYS A 222 -7.83 -0.88 2.73
CA CYS A 222 -7.44 0.43 2.23
C CYS A 222 -8.15 1.54 2.97
N HIS A 223 -7.46 2.19 3.91
CA HIS A 223 -8.00 3.39 4.54
C HIS A 223 -8.26 4.50 3.51
N ALA A 224 -9.34 5.26 3.67
CA ALA A 224 -9.57 6.51 2.93
C ALA A 224 -8.76 7.67 3.54
N MET A 225 -8.35 7.51 4.80
CA MET A 225 -7.54 8.44 5.58
C MET A 225 -6.04 8.05 5.50
N PRO A 226 -5.10 8.97 5.72
CA PRO A 226 -5.28 10.39 6.09
C PRO A 226 -5.44 11.35 4.88
N HIS A 227 -5.98 10.91 3.75
CA HIS A 227 -6.34 11.85 2.67
C HIS A 227 -7.42 12.84 3.14
N VAL A 228 -7.26 14.09 2.81
CA VAL A 228 -8.24 15.15 3.12
C VAL A 228 -9.57 14.93 2.35
N PRO A 229 -10.72 15.31 2.93
CA PRO A 229 -10.93 15.88 4.26
C PRO A 229 -10.74 14.84 5.36
N LEU A 230 -10.21 15.28 6.49
CA LEU A 230 -9.97 14.40 7.64
C LEU A 230 -11.22 14.28 8.50
N PHE A 231 -11.46 13.06 9.00
CA PHE A 231 -12.52 12.76 9.95
C PHE A 231 -12.07 11.66 10.93
N VAL A 232 -12.50 11.78 12.16
CA VAL A 232 -12.30 10.77 13.22
C VAL A 232 -13.61 10.54 13.97
N GLY A 233 -13.72 9.43 14.69
CA GLY A 233 -14.84 9.14 15.56
C GLY A 233 -15.02 10.23 16.65
N ASP A 234 -16.23 10.41 17.14
CA ASP A 234 -16.58 11.45 18.12
C ASP A 234 -15.81 11.31 19.44
N ASP A 235 -15.43 10.10 19.81
CA ASP A 235 -14.63 9.77 20.99
C ASP A 235 -13.17 10.24 20.91
N ARG A 236 -12.69 10.59 19.71
CA ARG A 236 -11.30 11.01 19.41
C ARG A 236 -11.20 12.45 18.93
N TYR A 237 -12.32 13.10 18.76
CA TYR A 237 -12.40 14.41 18.14
C TYR A 237 -11.92 15.53 19.05
N ASP A 238 -11.06 16.40 18.51
CA ASP A 238 -10.67 17.69 19.07
C ASP A 238 -11.07 18.79 18.06
N PRO A 239 -11.72 19.90 18.48
CA PRO A 239 -12.15 20.96 17.57
C PRO A 239 -11.00 21.78 16.96
N ASP A 240 -9.77 21.70 17.49
CA ASP A 240 -8.60 22.36 16.89
C ASP A 240 -8.18 21.62 15.60
N PRO A 241 -8.31 22.25 14.40
CA PRO A 241 -7.97 21.60 13.15
C PRO A 241 -6.48 21.28 13.00
N LYS A 242 -5.61 21.90 13.82
CA LYS A 242 -4.19 21.55 13.87
C LYS A 242 -3.93 20.15 14.43
N GLN A 243 -4.91 19.60 15.16
CA GLN A 243 -4.84 18.24 15.68
C GLN A 243 -5.40 17.20 14.68
N ALA A 244 -6.10 17.64 13.64
CA ALA A 244 -6.84 16.77 12.75
C ALA A 244 -5.99 15.64 12.15
N TYR A 245 -4.81 15.96 11.61
CA TYR A 245 -3.93 14.96 10.99
C TYR A 245 -3.39 13.96 12.01
N ARG A 246 -2.89 14.46 13.15
CA ARG A 246 -2.39 13.61 14.24
C ARG A 246 -3.46 12.62 14.70
N LEU A 247 -4.65 13.13 15.05
CA LEU A 247 -5.76 12.31 15.54
C LEU A 247 -6.20 11.27 14.50
N THR A 248 -6.13 11.62 13.22
CA THR A 248 -6.47 10.70 12.12
C THR A 248 -5.47 9.55 12.02
N ILE A 249 -4.17 9.81 12.12
CA ILE A 249 -3.14 8.75 12.12
C ILE A 249 -3.25 7.89 13.38
N GLU A 250 -3.47 8.49 14.55
CA GLU A 250 -3.68 7.76 15.81
C GLU A 250 -4.94 6.89 15.77
N HIS A 251 -5.99 7.31 15.05
CA HIS A 251 -7.19 6.49 14.81
C HIS A 251 -6.90 5.31 13.87
N ILE A 252 -6.09 5.52 12.82
CA ILE A 252 -5.61 4.43 11.96
C ILE A 252 -4.78 3.43 12.78
N ASP A 253 -3.89 3.91 13.64
CA ASP A 253 -3.09 3.05 14.53
C ASP A 253 -3.98 2.19 15.45
N HIS A 254 -5.02 2.77 16.02
CA HIS A 254 -6.01 2.02 16.81
C HIS A 254 -6.72 0.95 15.96
N SER A 255 -7.11 1.27 14.74
CA SER A 255 -7.68 0.30 13.78
C SER A 255 -6.72 -0.87 13.54
N VAL A 256 -5.44 -0.58 13.29
CA VAL A 256 -4.40 -1.61 13.14
C VAL A 256 -4.30 -2.49 14.38
N GLY A 257 -4.30 -1.90 15.58
CA GLY A 257 -4.29 -2.65 16.84
C GLY A 257 -5.47 -3.61 16.97
N ARG A 258 -6.68 -3.20 16.57
CA ARG A 258 -7.88 -4.06 16.55
C ARG A 258 -7.74 -5.23 15.58
N LEU A 259 -7.16 -5.01 14.38
CA LEU A 259 -6.91 -6.08 13.41
C LEU A 259 -5.88 -7.07 13.94
N LEU A 260 -4.75 -6.60 14.47
CA LEU A 260 -3.70 -7.46 15.03
C LEU A 260 -4.22 -8.31 16.18
N LYS A 261 -4.95 -7.69 17.12
CA LYS A 261 -5.59 -8.43 18.20
C LYS A 261 -6.58 -9.49 17.69
N THR A 262 -7.31 -9.21 16.63
CA THR A 262 -8.22 -10.19 16.03
C THR A 262 -7.47 -11.39 15.47
N LEU A 263 -6.33 -11.18 14.78
CA LEU A 263 -5.49 -12.28 14.29
C LEU A 263 -4.98 -13.15 15.44
N GLU A 264 -4.58 -12.53 16.56
CA GLU A 264 -4.16 -13.22 17.77
C GLU A 264 -5.31 -14.05 18.39
N ASP A 265 -6.48 -13.41 18.59
CA ASP A 265 -7.67 -14.05 19.17
C ASP A 265 -8.19 -15.23 18.33
N LEU A 266 -7.95 -15.22 17.03
CA LEU A 266 -8.28 -16.30 16.11
C LEU A 266 -7.19 -17.38 16.04
N GLY A 267 -6.03 -17.19 16.67
CA GLY A 267 -4.90 -18.10 16.62
C GLY A 267 -4.22 -18.23 15.26
N VAL A 268 -4.37 -17.24 14.38
CA VAL A 268 -3.80 -17.24 13.02
C VAL A 268 -2.66 -16.22 12.83
N ALA A 269 -2.31 -15.49 13.88
CA ALA A 269 -1.35 -14.39 13.81
C ALA A 269 0.05 -14.82 13.33
N ASP A 270 0.52 -16.00 13.76
CA ASP A 270 1.87 -16.51 13.45
C ASP A 270 2.01 -16.84 11.98
N ASN A 271 0.96 -17.41 11.35
CA ASN A 271 0.92 -17.70 9.92
C ASN A 271 0.15 -16.63 9.11
N THR A 272 0.35 -15.36 9.45
CA THR A 272 -0.23 -14.23 8.71
C THR A 272 0.85 -13.21 8.37
N LEU A 273 1.04 -12.95 7.06
CA LEU A 273 1.83 -11.82 6.58
C LEU A 273 0.98 -10.55 6.66
N VAL A 274 1.37 -9.62 7.53
CA VAL A 274 0.78 -8.28 7.63
C VAL A 274 1.74 -7.27 7.01
N ILE A 275 1.27 -6.49 6.03
CA ILE A 275 2.00 -5.41 5.37
C ILE A 275 1.27 -4.11 5.65
N TYR A 276 1.96 -3.12 6.21
CA TYR A 276 1.49 -1.75 6.38
C TYR A 276 2.30 -0.82 5.50
N THR A 277 1.65 -0.02 4.64
CA THR A 277 2.31 0.98 3.79
C THR A 277 1.32 2.03 3.27
N SER A 278 1.80 3.03 2.51
CA SER A 278 1.01 4.11 1.90
C SER A 278 1.05 4.07 0.37
N ASP A 279 0.03 4.64 -0.27
CA ASP A 279 -0.05 4.70 -1.73
C ASP A 279 0.85 5.77 -2.37
N ASN A 280 1.17 6.82 -1.67
CA ASN A 280 2.14 7.87 -2.03
C ASN A 280 2.50 8.71 -0.80
N GLY A 281 3.45 9.63 -0.97
CA GLY A 281 3.83 10.56 0.10
C GLY A 281 2.77 11.61 0.43
N PRO A 282 3.00 12.46 1.44
CA PRO A 282 2.02 13.35 2.05
C PRO A 282 1.68 14.53 1.13
N TRP A 283 0.45 15.07 1.29
CA TRP A 283 -0.01 16.22 0.52
C TRP A 283 0.37 17.56 1.18
N LEU A 284 1.65 17.91 1.11
CA LEU A 284 2.23 19.04 1.84
C LEU A 284 1.54 20.40 1.62
N SER A 285 0.89 20.63 0.45
CA SER A 285 0.16 21.88 0.21
C SER A 285 -1.10 22.03 1.08
N LYS A 286 -1.51 20.97 1.79
CA LYS A 286 -2.61 20.98 2.77
C LYS A 286 -2.16 21.44 4.17
N LYS A 287 -0.88 21.84 4.32
CA LYS A 287 -0.30 22.34 5.57
C LYS A 287 -0.51 21.35 6.71
N HIS A 288 -1.14 21.78 7.82
CA HIS A 288 -1.40 20.94 9.00
C HIS A 288 -2.43 19.82 8.77
N HIS A 289 -3.12 19.80 7.62
CA HIS A 289 -3.95 18.66 7.20
C HIS A 289 -3.19 17.66 6.33
N GLY A 290 -1.92 17.90 6.02
CA GLY A 290 -1.12 16.99 5.21
C GLY A 290 0.17 16.62 5.92
N GLY A 291 0.49 15.38 6.12
CA GLY A 291 1.59 14.84 6.90
C GLY A 291 3.00 15.37 6.65
N SER A 292 4.00 14.63 7.08
CA SER A 292 5.43 14.98 6.98
C SER A 292 6.20 13.94 6.19
N ALA A 293 6.95 14.39 5.17
CA ALA A 293 7.88 13.53 4.44
C ALA A 293 9.30 13.53 5.02
N LEU A 294 9.59 14.34 6.05
CA LEU A 294 10.96 14.51 6.56
C LEU A 294 11.67 13.17 6.85
N PRO A 295 12.98 13.10 6.58
CA PRO A 295 13.89 14.12 6.01
C PRO A 295 13.82 14.21 4.48
N LEU A 296 12.86 13.56 3.81
CA LEU A 296 12.77 13.44 2.37
C LEU A 296 12.24 14.73 1.72
N ARG A 297 12.69 14.99 0.50
CA ARG A 297 12.28 16.17 -0.26
C ARG A 297 10.89 16.04 -0.85
N ALA A 298 10.09 17.11 -0.76
CA ALA A 298 8.78 17.27 -1.38
C ALA A 298 7.74 16.23 -0.86
N GLY A 299 6.71 15.93 -1.64
CA GLY A 299 5.61 15.04 -1.28
C GLY A 299 4.78 14.66 -2.51
N LYS A 300 3.52 14.30 -2.28
CA LYS A 300 2.52 13.89 -3.29
C LYS A 300 2.66 14.66 -4.59
N THR A 301 2.42 14.00 -5.73
CA THR A 301 2.54 14.53 -7.10
C THR A 301 3.97 14.75 -7.61
N THR A 302 4.99 14.48 -6.82
CA THR A 302 6.39 14.63 -7.22
C THR A 302 7.11 13.27 -7.29
N THR A 303 8.20 13.22 -8.04
CA THR A 303 9.09 12.05 -8.11
C THR A 303 10.34 12.21 -7.24
N TYR A 304 10.41 13.24 -6.40
CA TYR A 304 11.37 13.33 -5.33
C TYR A 304 11.09 12.26 -4.25
N GLU A 305 12.06 12.01 -3.39
CA GLU A 305 11.94 10.94 -2.38
C GLU A 305 10.64 11.07 -1.57
N GLY A 306 10.31 12.26 -1.05
CA GLY A 306 9.10 12.45 -0.25
C GLY A 306 7.78 12.24 -0.99
N GLY A 307 7.78 12.15 -2.33
CA GLY A 307 6.57 11.85 -3.10
C GLY A 307 6.30 10.36 -3.30
N MET A 308 7.34 9.53 -3.25
CA MET A 308 7.24 8.11 -3.60
C MET A 308 7.86 7.14 -2.59
N ARG A 309 8.79 7.59 -1.75
CA ARG A 309 9.32 6.79 -0.64
C ARG A 309 8.36 6.88 0.54
N VAL A 310 7.78 5.75 0.90
CA VAL A 310 6.67 5.65 1.86
C VAL A 310 7.07 4.77 3.04
N PRO A 311 6.43 4.94 4.23
CA PRO A 311 6.66 4.03 5.33
C PRO A 311 6.20 2.63 4.95
N CYS A 312 6.99 1.61 5.30
CA CYS A 312 6.60 0.22 5.13
C CYS A 312 7.08 -0.62 6.30
N VAL A 313 6.16 -1.39 6.84
CA VAL A 313 6.42 -2.37 7.90
C VAL A 313 5.79 -3.70 7.49
N MET A 314 6.52 -4.81 7.64
CA MET A 314 6.03 -6.16 7.37
C MET A 314 6.27 -7.05 8.59
N ARG A 315 5.24 -7.83 8.99
CA ARG A 315 5.30 -8.80 10.07
C ARG A 315 4.79 -10.15 9.61
N TRP A 316 5.54 -11.19 9.86
CA TRP A 316 5.12 -12.59 9.70
C TRP A 316 5.94 -13.46 10.66
N PRO A 317 5.45 -13.73 11.87
CA PRO A 317 6.24 -14.36 12.94
C PRO A 317 6.93 -15.68 12.56
N GLU A 318 6.28 -16.54 11.77
CA GLU A 318 6.88 -17.79 11.32
C GLU A 318 8.05 -17.63 10.33
N ARG A 319 8.20 -16.48 9.67
CA ARG A 319 9.12 -16.31 8.53
C ARG A 319 10.01 -15.08 8.60
N ILE A 320 9.61 -14.08 9.34
CA ILE A 320 10.33 -12.80 9.46
C ILE A 320 10.90 -12.69 10.87
N VAL A 321 12.21 -12.52 10.96
CA VAL A 321 12.88 -12.24 12.24
C VAL A 321 12.45 -10.87 12.75
N GLU A 322 12.10 -10.79 14.02
CA GLU A 322 11.65 -9.55 14.65
C GLU A 322 12.75 -8.47 14.75
N ASN A 323 12.31 -7.22 14.90
CA ASN A 323 13.12 -6.04 15.16
C ASN A 323 14.22 -5.79 14.11
N GLN A 324 13.91 -6.01 12.82
CA GLN A 324 14.85 -5.77 11.73
C GLN A 324 14.60 -4.44 11.03
N THR A 325 15.67 -3.83 10.52
CA THR A 325 15.59 -2.68 9.61
C THR A 325 16.25 -3.05 8.29
N CYS A 326 15.49 -2.93 7.19
CA CYS A 326 15.95 -3.22 5.84
C CYS A 326 16.17 -1.91 5.05
N HIS A 327 17.37 -1.72 4.52
CA HIS A 327 17.74 -0.58 3.68
C HIS A 327 17.79 -0.94 2.18
N ALA A 328 17.41 -2.17 1.83
CA ALA A 328 17.31 -2.58 0.44
C ALA A 328 16.13 -1.89 -0.24
N VAL A 329 16.31 -1.44 -1.48
CA VAL A 329 15.22 -0.89 -2.29
C VAL A 329 14.19 -1.97 -2.54
N ALA A 330 12.95 -1.71 -2.16
CA ALA A 330 11.77 -2.51 -2.46
C ALA A 330 10.59 -1.58 -2.78
N ALA A 331 9.53 -2.10 -3.38
CA ALA A 331 8.43 -1.27 -3.84
C ALA A 331 7.07 -1.99 -3.76
N THR A 332 5.98 -1.23 -3.83
CA THR A 332 4.63 -1.80 -3.85
C THR A 332 4.39 -2.74 -5.02
N ILE A 333 5.07 -2.56 -6.15
CA ILE A 333 5.00 -3.51 -7.29
C ILE A 333 5.59 -4.89 -6.97
N ASP A 334 6.47 -5.00 -5.97
CA ASP A 334 7.09 -6.26 -5.56
C ASP A 334 6.16 -7.14 -4.71
N ILE A 335 5.07 -6.56 -4.21
CA ILE A 335 4.12 -7.25 -3.33
C ILE A 335 3.43 -8.41 -4.07
N LEU A 336 2.96 -8.21 -5.30
CA LEU A 336 2.29 -9.27 -6.08
C LEU A 336 3.20 -10.49 -6.30
N PRO A 337 4.42 -10.38 -6.88
CA PRO A 337 5.26 -11.56 -7.09
C PRO A 337 5.72 -12.20 -5.78
N THR A 338 5.89 -11.42 -4.72
CA THR A 338 6.23 -11.92 -3.38
C THR A 338 5.09 -12.75 -2.79
N ILE A 339 3.85 -12.27 -2.85
CA ILE A 339 2.67 -12.99 -2.37
C ILE A 339 2.43 -14.25 -3.19
N ALA A 340 2.58 -14.19 -4.52
CA ALA A 340 2.49 -15.37 -5.38
C ALA A 340 3.47 -16.46 -4.95
N LYS A 341 4.73 -16.10 -4.72
CA LYS A 341 5.77 -17.01 -4.23
C LYS A 341 5.41 -17.63 -2.88
N ILE A 342 4.95 -16.82 -1.93
CA ILE A 342 4.58 -17.25 -0.58
C ILE A 342 3.39 -18.23 -0.61
N ALA A 343 2.38 -17.94 -1.43
CA ALA A 343 1.19 -18.77 -1.59
C ALA A 343 1.42 -20.00 -2.49
N GLY A 344 2.58 -20.13 -3.12
CA GLY A 344 2.83 -21.15 -4.13
C GLY A 344 1.94 -21.03 -5.36
N ALA A 345 1.49 -19.81 -5.68
CA ALA A 345 0.67 -19.50 -6.84
C ALA A 345 1.54 -19.10 -8.05
N ASP A 346 1.04 -19.33 -9.24
CA ASP A 346 1.75 -18.99 -10.47
C ASP A 346 1.50 -17.53 -10.86
N LEU A 347 2.56 -16.82 -11.24
CA LEU A 347 2.43 -15.56 -11.92
C LEU A 347 1.91 -15.75 -13.34
N PRO A 348 1.19 -14.78 -13.93
CA PRO A 348 0.76 -14.87 -15.33
C PRO A 348 1.97 -15.00 -16.26
N SER A 349 1.93 -16.02 -17.14
CA SER A 349 3.01 -16.30 -18.12
C SER A 349 2.82 -15.54 -19.44
N ASP A 350 1.62 -15.00 -19.69
CA ASP A 350 1.25 -14.29 -20.92
C ASP A 350 1.64 -12.81 -20.94
N ARG A 351 2.14 -12.31 -19.80
CA ARG A 351 2.45 -10.89 -19.61
C ARG A 351 3.60 -10.68 -18.65
N PRO A 352 4.44 -9.64 -18.87
CA PRO A 352 5.48 -9.29 -17.90
C PRO A 352 4.90 -8.62 -16.65
N ILE A 353 5.50 -8.95 -15.51
CA ILE A 353 5.37 -8.27 -14.22
C ILE A 353 6.64 -7.44 -14.01
N ASP A 354 6.52 -6.20 -13.52
CA ASP A 354 7.67 -5.31 -13.33
C ASP A 354 8.29 -5.46 -11.93
N GLY A 355 7.48 -5.87 -10.95
CA GLY A 355 7.93 -6.13 -9.59
C GLY A 355 8.78 -7.40 -9.50
N CYS A 356 9.55 -7.46 -8.43
CA CYS A 356 10.44 -8.56 -8.11
C CYS A 356 9.99 -9.26 -6.82
N GLU A 357 10.30 -10.53 -6.68
CA GLU A 357 10.10 -11.29 -5.46
C GLU A 357 11.14 -10.85 -4.41
N ILE A 358 10.72 -10.55 -3.17
CA ILE A 358 11.56 -9.99 -2.09
C ILE A 358 11.60 -10.86 -0.82
N THR A 359 11.18 -12.14 -0.86
CA THR A 359 11.23 -13.03 0.33
C THR A 359 12.65 -13.23 0.85
N GLY A 360 13.66 -13.10 -0.01
CA GLY A 360 15.06 -13.11 0.40
C GLY A 360 15.41 -12.03 1.44
N LEU A 361 14.72 -10.86 1.40
CA LEU A 361 14.88 -9.78 2.38
C LEU A 361 14.22 -10.11 3.73
N PHE A 362 13.27 -11.02 3.78
CA PHE A 362 12.64 -11.48 5.02
C PHE A 362 13.58 -12.31 5.87
N GLN A 363 14.48 -13.05 5.22
CA GLN A 363 15.45 -13.93 5.87
C GLN A 363 16.77 -13.21 6.16
N ASN A 364 17.15 -12.25 5.30
CA ASN A 364 18.39 -11.49 5.41
C ASN A 364 18.17 -10.05 4.92
N VAL A 365 17.96 -9.12 5.85
CA VAL A 365 17.74 -7.69 5.55
C VAL A 365 18.94 -7.01 4.83
N ASN A 366 20.12 -7.64 4.86
CA ASN A 366 21.31 -7.18 4.16
C ASN A 366 21.48 -7.86 2.78
N ALA A 367 20.52 -8.70 2.36
CA ALA A 367 20.55 -9.25 1.02
C ALA A 367 20.46 -8.14 -0.04
N LYS A 368 21.03 -8.41 -1.21
CA LYS A 368 21.03 -7.45 -2.31
C LYS A 368 19.60 -7.21 -2.79
N SER A 369 19.21 -5.94 -2.89
CA SER A 369 17.94 -5.56 -3.49
C SER A 369 17.81 -6.11 -4.91
N PRO A 370 16.66 -6.64 -5.32
CA PRO A 370 16.42 -7.02 -6.72
C PRO A 370 16.50 -5.83 -7.67
N HIS A 371 16.25 -4.61 -7.18
CA HIS A 371 16.39 -3.35 -7.95
C HIS A 371 17.80 -2.77 -8.01
N ALA A 372 18.79 -3.43 -7.38
CA ALA A 372 20.15 -2.85 -7.28
C ALA A 372 20.87 -2.71 -8.62
N ILE A 373 20.55 -3.53 -9.61
CA ILE A 373 21.20 -3.52 -10.94
C ILE A 373 20.27 -2.90 -11.99
N GLU A 374 19.03 -3.39 -12.07
CA GLU A 374 18.07 -2.93 -13.08
C GLU A 374 17.45 -1.59 -12.76
N GLY A 375 17.54 -1.15 -11.49
CA GLY A 375 17.02 0.11 -11.02
C GLY A 375 15.53 0.07 -10.66
N TYR A 376 15.11 1.14 -9.98
CA TYR A 376 13.72 1.46 -9.72
C TYR A 376 13.34 2.73 -10.49
N TYR A 377 12.19 2.71 -11.22
CA TYR A 377 11.82 3.75 -12.17
C TYR A 377 10.66 4.59 -11.64
N TYR A 378 10.84 5.90 -11.64
CA TYR A 378 9.84 6.86 -11.22
C TYR A 378 9.13 7.40 -12.46
N TYR A 379 7.86 7.07 -12.58
CA TYR A 379 7.06 7.53 -13.71
C TYR A 379 6.24 8.78 -13.38
N ARG A 380 6.05 9.66 -14.37
CA ARG A 380 5.10 10.75 -14.35
C ARG A 380 4.57 11.03 -15.75
N ASN A 381 3.25 11.24 -15.90
CA ASN A 381 2.62 11.49 -17.20
C ASN A 381 3.06 10.47 -18.27
N MET A 382 3.06 9.19 -17.92
CA MET A 382 3.44 8.05 -18.79
C MET A 382 4.89 8.07 -19.30
N LYS A 383 5.77 8.90 -18.71
CA LYS A 383 7.20 9.00 -19.03
C LYS A 383 8.04 8.71 -17.80
N VAL A 384 9.24 8.17 -18.01
CA VAL A 384 10.23 8.09 -16.93
C VAL A 384 10.64 9.49 -16.54
N ALA A 385 10.45 9.84 -15.28
CA ALA A 385 10.81 11.12 -14.71
C ALA A 385 12.11 11.07 -13.90
N ALA A 386 12.41 9.88 -13.32
CA ALA A 386 13.64 9.60 -12.63
C ALA A 386 13.93 8.09 -12.62
N VAL A 387 15.18 7.73 -12.32
CA VAL A 387 15.61 6.34 -12.06
C VAL A 387 16.55 6.30 -10.87
N ARG A 388 16.38 5.31 -9.98
CA ARG A 388 17.32 5.00 -8.92
C ARG A 388 18.05 3.70 -9.25
N ILE A 389 19.39 3.73 -9.29
CA ILE A 389 20.27 2.57 -9.48
C ILE A 389 21.27 2.57 -8.33
N GLY A 390 21.20 1.55 -7.48
CA GLY A 390 21.96 1.55 -6.22
C GLY A 390 21.57 2.72 -5.33
N HIS A 391 22.55 3.56 -4.98
CA HIS A 391 22.32 4.77 -4.16
C HIS A 391 22.21 6.06 -4.99
N TYR A 392 22.43 6.01 -6.30
CA TYR A 392 22.26 7.18 -7.15
C TYR A 392 20.86 7.28 -7.73
N LYS A 393 20.31 8.51 -7.72
CA LYS A 393 18.99 8.83 -8.31
C LYS A 393 19.15 9.96 -9.32
N LEU A 394 18.79 9.67 -10.57
CA LEU A 394 18.84 10.59 -11.70
C LEU A 394 17.42 11.08 -12.05
N HIS A 395 17.19 12.39 -12.02
CA HIS A 395 15.98 13.03 -12.52
C HIS A 395 16.19 13.60 -13.93
N PHE A 396 15.29 13.29 -14.85
CA PHE A 396 15.31 13.75 -16.25
C PHE A 396 14.72 15.16 -16.43
N LYS A 397 14.98 16.04 -15.47
CA LYS A 397 14.62 17.45 -15.54
C LYS A 397 15.65 18.23 -16.39
N LYS A 398 15.33 19.48 -16.70
CA LYS A 398 16.29 20.40 -17.34
C LYS A 398 16.56 21.56 -16.38
N PRO A 399 17.78 21.74 -15.85
CA PRO A 399 18.93 20.83 -16.04
C PRO A 399 18.72 19.47 -15.36
N VAL A 400 19.46 18.45 -15.82
CA VAL A 400 19.48 17.10 -15.24
C VAL A 400 19.99 17.17 -13.81
N GLN A 401 19.42 16.36 -12.92
CA GLN A 401 19.76 16.32 -11.49
C GLN A 401 20.12 14.90 -11.08
N LEU A 402 21.32 14.71 -10.50
CA LEU A 402 21.77 13.44 -9.96
C LEU A 402 22.07 13.61 -8.47
N TYR A 403 21.54 12.70 -7.64
CA TYR A 403 21.73 12.72 -6.19
C TYR A 403 22.32 11.41 -5.68
N ASP A 404 23.25 11.49 -4.72
CA ASP A 404 23.76 10.35 -3.96
C ASP A 404 22.92 10.19 -2.68
N LEU A 405 21.88 9.35 -2.72
CA LEU A 405 20.96 9.16 -1.61
C LEU A 405 21.58 8.52 -0.36
N SER A 406 22.79 7.96 -0.46
CA SER A 406 23.52 7.46 0.70
C SER A 406 24.07 8.57 1.59
N LYS A 407 24.21 9.79 1.05
CA LYS A 407 24.74 10.99 1.72
C LYS A 407 23.76 12.15 1.75
N ASP A 408 22.81 12.16 0.82
CA ASP A 408 21.90 13.26 0.54
C ASP A 408 20.50 12.72 0.26
N VAL A 409 19.86 12.17 1.29
CA VAL A 409 18.49 11.63 1.19
C VAL A 409 17.45 12.71 0.91
N SER A 410 17.79 13.98 1.20
CA SER A 410 16.96 15.17 0.99
C SER A 410 17.08 15.73 -0.44
N GLU A 411 17.93 15.15 -1.31
CA GLU A 411 18.08 15.56 -2.72
C GLU A 411 18.41 17.05 -2.88
N GLU A 412 19.34 17.59 -2.06
CA GLU A 412 19.73 19.00 -2.05
C GLU A 412 20.95 19.29 -2.93
N HIS A 413 21.88 18.34 -3.06
CA HIS A 413 23.17 18.49 -3.68
C HIS A 413 23.25 17.75 -5.03
N ASN A 414 23.01 18.49 -6.12
CA ASN A 414 23.11 17.93 -7.47
C ASN A 414 24.56 17.68 -7.88
N VAL A 415 24.91 16.41 -8.10
CA VAL A 415 26.26 15.98 -8.51
C VAL A 415 26.36 15.59 -10.00
N ALA A 416 25.37 15.94 -10.82
CA ALA A 416 25.32 15.56 -12.23
C ALA A 416 26.54 16.01 -13.04
N GLU A 417 27.03 17.23 -12.79
CA GLU A 417 28.20 17.79 -13.48
C GLU A 417 29.53 17.08 -13.11
N THR A 418 29.63 16.54 -11.89
CA THR A 418 30.81 15.82 -11.42
C THR A 418 30.86 14.36 -11.87
N LEU A 419 29.71 13.79 -12.30
CA LEU A 419 29.58 12.39 -12.69
C LEU A 419 28.92 12.21 -14.08
N PRO A 420 29.40 12.87 -15.16
CA PRO A 420 28.70 12.89 -16.46
C PRO A 420 28.61 11.49 -17.11
N GLN A 421 29.58 10.61 -16.88
CA GLN A 421 29.55 9.23 -17.40
C GLN A 421 28.43 8.40 -16.75
N LEU A 422 28.24 8.59 -15.43
CA LEU A 422 27.14 7.94 -14.70
C LEU A 422 25.78 8.45 -15.18
N VAL A 423 25.61 9.76 -15.37
CA VAL A 423 24.40 10.37 -15.97
C VAL A 423 24.10 9.73 -17.32
N THR A 424 25.08 9.63 -18.20
CA THR A 424 24.94 9.02 -19.54
C THR A 424 24.52 7.55 -19.46
N SER A 425 25.16 6.78 -18.58
CA SER A 425 24.86 5.36 -18.38
C SER A 425 23.44 5.14 -17.86
N MET A 426 23.04 5.87 -16.80
CA MET A 426 21.70 5.78 -16.20
C MET A 426 20.62 6.24 -17.16
N THR A 427 20.87 7.28 -17.97
CA THR A 427 19.93 7.75 -19.01
C THR A 427 19.69 6.65 -20.04
N ARG A 428 20.75 6.06 -20.59
CA ARG A 428 20.63 4.96 -21.56
C ARG A 428 19.86 3.77 -21.01
N GLN A 429 20.13 3.39 -19.75
CA GLN A 429 19.42 2.29 -19.09
C GLN A 429 17.94 2.61 -18.92
N ALA A 430 17.58 3.83 -18.50
CA ALA A 430 16.22 4.26 -18.32
C ALA A 430 15.44 4.31 -19.66
N ASP A 431 16.06 4.79 -20.72
CA ASP A 431 15.45 4.83 -22.06
C ASP A 431 15.19 3.43 -22.59
N ASN A 432 16.16 2.51 -22.48
CA ASN A 432 16.01 1.12 -22.89
C ASN A 432 14.89 0.41 -22.14
N TYR A 433 14.85 0.59 -20.80
CA TYR A 433 13.78 0.00 -19.98
C TYR A 433 12.41 0.55 -20.36
N HIS A 434 12.31 1.87 -20.53
CA HIS A 434 11.06 2.51 -20.91
C HIS A 434 10.54 2.05 -22.26
N GLN A 435 11.42 1.97 -23.28
CA GLN A 435 11.04 1.46 -24.61
C GLN A 435 10.51 0.03 -24.53
N LYS A 436 11.21 -0.86 -23.81
CA LYS A 436 10.77 -2.24 -23.57
C LYS A 436 9.40 -2.27 -22.87
N LEU A 437 9.21 -1.45 -21.84
CA LEU A 437 7.96 -1.41 -21.10
C LEU A 437 6.78 -0.94 -21.98
N VAL A 438 6.99 0.13 -22.74
CA VAL A 438 5.95 0.72 -23.62
C VAL A 438 5.59 -0.23 -24.76
N SER A 439 6.54 -0.99 -25.33
CA SER A 439 6.26 -1.98 -26.38
C SER A 439 5.33 -3.12 -25.92
N GLN A 440 5.21 -3.32 -24.61
CA GLN A 440 4.39 -4.36 -23.97
C GLN A 440 3.24 -3.75 -23.13
N LYS A 441 2.85 -2.51 -23.44
CA LYS A 441 1.74 -1.83 -22.78
C LYS A 441 0.42 -2.53 -23.06
N ARG A 442 -0.42 -2.66 -22.00
CA ARG A 442 -1.77 -3.19 -22.08
C ARG A 442 -2.80 -2.06 -22.10
N PRO A 443 -4.01 -2.30 -22.65
CA PRO A 443 -5.06 -1.28 -22.71
C PRO A 443 -5.64 -1.04 -21.29
N ILE A 444 -5.98 0.22 -21.02
CA ILE A 444 -6.89 0.55 -19.93
C ILE A 444 -8.34 0.24 -20.37
N TRP A 445 -9.18 -0.18 -19.44
CA TRP A 445 -10.61 -0.32 -19.73
C TRP A 445 -11.23 1.05 -20.06
N ARG A 446 -12.14 1.07 -21.04
CA ARG A 446 -12.88 2.26 -21.43
C ARG A 446 -14.35 1.94 -21.55
N GLU A 447 -15.20 2.84 -21.03
CA GLU A 447 -16.63 2.80 -21.23
C GLU A 447 -16.94 2.94 -22.74
N SER A 448 -17.72 2.00 -23.29
CA SER A 448 -18.15 2.09 -24.69
C SER A 448 -19.03 3.33 -24.88
N VAL A 449 -18.68 4.16 -25.83
CA VAL A 449 -19.57 5.26 -26.26
C VAL A 449 -20.73 4.58 -27.00
N LYS A 450 -21.93 4.60 -26.39
CA LYS A 450 -23.16 4.17 -27.06
C LYS A 450 -23.62 5.25 -28.01
#